data_55a89a7d7d133d191b13eb4020f3a233
#
_entry.id   55a89a7d7d133d191b13eb4020f3a233
#
_cell.length_a   1.000
_cell.length_b   1.000
_cell.length_c   1.000
_cell.angle_alpha   90.00
_cell.angle_beta   90.00
_cell.angle_gamma   90.00
#
_symmetry.space_group_name_H-M   'P 1'
#
loop_
_entity.id
_entity.type
_entity.pdbx_description
1 polymer ?
#
loop_
_entity_poly.entity_id
_entity_poly.type
_entity_poly.pdbx_seq_one_letter_code
_entity_poly.pdbx_strand_id
1 'polypeptide(L)'
;MADYKRARSDEQKEERMSQIKAAADELFKSMPYTEITLSTIAEKLDWSRANLYKYVTTKEEIYLQIEQDRMTEYLNSLLTVFPEGCKFTPECVAEIWTAQVASHEDYFRYVSFLLTIIERNVTVERLTVFKKTYYDLAFILQKRLSYALGITQEQADTLFLSIMNYGADYLCNCQSNPLIAQALKKLKIKPKEMNLARDVKDFILMNIEWMKKK
;
A
#
# COMPACT_ATOMS: atom_id res chain seq x y z
N MET A 1 38.56 11.77 -1.80
CA MET A 1 38.16 11.55 -3.22
C MET A 1 37.40 10.24 -3.44
N ALA A 2 37.67 9.14 -2.75
CA ALA A 2 36.93 7.88 -2.89
C ALA A 2 35.46 7.99 -2.40
N ASP A 3 35.21 8.64 -1.28
CA ASP A 3 33.85 8.86 -0.74
C ASP A 3 32.96 9.71 -1.66
N TYR A 4 33.50 10.75 -2.28
CA TYR A 4 32.75 11.60 -3.21
C TYR A 4 32.35 10.86 -4.49
N LYS A 5 33.21 9.99 -5.03
CA LYS A 5 32.87 9.15 -6.19
C LYS A 5 31.84 8.09 -5.84
N ARG A 6 31.87 7.56 -4.62
CA ARG A 6 30.92 6.55 -4.11
C ARG A 6 29.54 7.17 -3.91
N ALA A 7 29.45 8.31 -3.23
CA ALA A 7 28.19 9.05 -3.04
C ALA A 7 27.53 9.42 -4.37
N ARG A 8 28.29 9.96 -5.34
CA ARG A 8 27.75 10.27 -6.68
C ARG A 8 27.28 9.02 -7.45
N SER A 9 27.92 7.86 -7.23
CA SER A 9 27.47 6.58 -7.82
C SER A 9 26.19 6.09 -7.18
N ASP A 10 25.99 6.31 -5.87
CA ASP A 10 24.80 5.89 -5.16
C ASP A 10 23.60 6.81 -5.50
N GLU A 11 23.78 8.12 -5.58
CA GLU A 11 22.76 9.06 -6.08
C GLU A 11 22.31 8.72 -7.50
N GLN A 12 23.24 8.38 -8.39
CA GLN A 12 22.91 7.97 -9.76
C GLN A 12 22.12 6.66 -9.79
N LYS A 13 22.40 5.71 -8.90
CA LYS A 13 21.63 4.47 -8.80
C LYS A 13 20.22 4.70 -8.28
N GLU A 14 20.06 5.58 -7.29
CA GLU A 14 18.75 5.96 -6.74
C GLU A 14 17.90 6.66 -7.80
N GLU A 15 18.49 7.60 -8.57
CA GLU A 15 17.81 8.27 -9.67
C GLU A 15 17.34 7.27 -10.74
N ARG A 16 18.21 6.32 -11.13
CA ARG A 16 17.85 5.27 -12.10
C ARG A 16 16.77 4.34 -11.56
N MET A 17 16.82 3.99 -10.29
CA MET A 17 15.77 3.19 -9.66
C MET A 17 14.45 3.95 -9.60
N SER A 18 14.46 5.24 -9.34
CA SER A 18 13.28 6.09 -9.39
C SER A 18 12.64 6.09 -10.78
N GLN A 19 13.44 6.21 -11.85
CA GLN A 19 12.96 6.12 -13.24
C GLN A 19 12.33 4.74 -13.53
N ILE A 20 12.96 3.65 -13.07
CA ILE A 20 12.44 2.28 -13.22
C ILE A 20 11.10 2.12 -12.51
N LYS A 21 10.99 2.60 -11.26
CA LYS A 21 9.76 2.56 -10.48
C LYS A 21 8.63 3.34 -11.15
N ALA A 22 8.93 4.55 -11.63
CA ALA A 22 7.95 5.39 -12.33
C ALA A 22 7.42 4.71 -13.60
N ALA A 23 8.30 4.15 -14.44
CA ALA A 23 7.90 3.44 -15.65
C ALA A 23 7.05 2.18 -15.34
N ALA A 24 7.43 1.42 -14.32
CA ALA A 24 6.67 0.24 -13.90
C ALA A 24 5.28 0.61 -13.35
N ASP A 25 5.18 1.70 -12.59
CA ASP A 25 3.91 2.21 -12.05
C ASP A 25 2.96 2.69 -13.15
N GLU A 26 3.47 3.39 -14.15
CA GLU A 26 2.68 3.79 -15.31
C GLU A 26 2.14 2.58 -16.10
N LEU A 27 2.97 1.54 -16.28
CA LEU A 27 2.53 0.32 -16.93
C LEU A 27 1.45 -0.40 -16.11
N PHE A 28 1.58 -0.45 -14.78
CA PHE A 28 0.59 -1.05 -13.90
C PHE A 28 -0.78 -0.35 -13.97
N LYS A 29 -0.80 0.96 -14.23
CA LYS A 29 -2.02 1.74 -14.42
C LYS A 29 -2.68 1.53 -15.77
N SER A 30 -1.91 1.09 -16.78
CA SER A 30 -2.36 1.05 -18.18
C SER A 30 -2.58 -0.35 -18.76
N MET A 31 -2.04 -1.41 -18.13
CA MET A 31 -2.16 -2.77 -18.62
C MET A 31 -2.24 -3.80 -17.48
N PRO A 32 -2.74 -5.03 -17.75
CA PRO A 32 -2.75 -6.11 -16.78
C PRO A 32 -1.35 -6.46 -16.28
N TYR A 33 -1.20 -6.70 -14.97
CA TYR A 33 0.07 -7.06 -14.34
C TYR A 33 0.76 -8.27 -15.02
N THR A 34 -0.02 -9.23 -15.51
CA THR A 34 0.48 -10.42 -16.20
C THR A 34 1.20 -10.12 -17.50
N GLU A 35 0.89 -9.00 -18.14
CA GLU A 35 1.50 -8.56 -19.40
C GLU A 35 2.75 -7.69 -19.16
N ILE A 36 2.94 -7.20 -17.93
CA ILE A 36 4.13 -6.42 -17.58
C ILE A 36 5.33 -7.36 -17.44
N THR A 37 6.41 -7.04 -18.12
CA THR A 37 7.67 -7.75 -18.12
C THR A 37 8.84 -6.78 -17.95
N LEU A 38 10.03 -7.27 -17.58
CA LEU A 38 11.23 -6.42 -17.60
C LEU A 38 11.53 -5.84 -18.99
N SER A 39 11.06 -6.52 -20.05
CA SER A 39 11.20 -6.01 -21.42
C SER A 39 10.33 -4.80 -21.68
N THR A 40 9.04 -4.87 -21.31
CA THR A 40 8.11 -3.74 -21.49
C THR A 40 8.52 -2.54 -20.63
N ILE A 41 9.10 -2.78 -19.45
CA ILE A 41 9.66 -1.71 -18.60
C ILE A 41 10.90 -1.08 -19.26
N ALA A 42 11.82 -1.90 -19.82
CA ALA A 42 12.99 -1.40 -20.51
C ALA A 42 12.61 -0.59 -21.78
N GLU A 43 11.64 -1.09 -22.56
CA GLU A 43 11.09 -0.39 -23.73
C GLU A 43 10.46 0.97 -23.33
N LYS A 44 9.70 1.02 -22.24
CA LYS A 44 9.11 2.26 -21.71
C LYS A 44 10.16 3.30 -21.33
N LEU A 45 11.36 2.87 -20.92
CA LEU A 45 12.51 3.71 -20.55
C LEU A 45 13.44 4.03 -21.72
N ASP A 46 13.21 3.45 -22.89
CA ASP A 46 14.16 3.48 -24.02
C ASP A 46 15.56 2.90 -23.62
N TRP A 47 15.53 1.83 -22.82
CA TRP A 47 16.72 1.15 -22.35
C TRP A 47 16.84 -0.25 -22.98
N SER A 48 18.11 -0.72 -23.11
CA SER A 48 18.34 -2.15 -23.34
C SER A 48 17.99 -2.97 -22.10
N ARG A 49 17.52 -4.21 -22.30
CA ARG A 49 17.31 -5.19 -21.21
C ARG A 49 18.56 -5.35 -20.35
N ALA A 50 19.74 -5.43 -20.98
CA ALA A 50 21.01 -5.58 -20.27
C ALA A 50 21.29 -4.39 -19.32
N ASN A 51 20.82 -3.21 -19.66
CA ASN A 51 20.92 -2.06 -18.78
C ASN A 51 19.98 -2.17 -17.57
N LEU A 52 18.74 -2.60 -17.77
CA LEU A 52 17.77 -2.79 -16.67
C LEU A 52 18.23 -3.90 -15.70
N TYR A 53 18.78 -5.01 -16.21
CA TYR A 53 19.29 -6.11 -15.38
C TYR A 53 20.45 -5.74 -14.45
N LYS A 54 21.10 -4.58 -14.62
CA LYS A 54 22.09 -4.07 -13.66
C LYS A 54 21.48 -3.60 -12.35
N TYR A 55 20.18 -3.35 -12.34
CA TYR A 55 19.45 -2.77 -11.20
C TYR A 55 18.50 -3.75 -10.54
N VAL A 56 17.85 -4.62 -11.34
CA VAL A 56 16.80 -5.53 -10.86
C VAL A 56 16.89 -6.88 -11.61
N THR A 57 16.49 -7.95 -10.94
CA THR A 57 16.46 -9.30 -11.52
C THR A 57 15.04 -9.74 -11.89
N THR A 58 14.02 -9.24 -11.19
CA THR A 58 12.61 -9.53 -11.44
C THR A 58 11.77 -8.26 -11.41
N LYS A 59 10.61 -8.28 -12.05
CA LYS A 59 9.65 -7.17 -11.96
C LYS A 59 9.08 -7.05 -10.54
N GLU A 60 8.96 -8.17 -9.85
CA GLU A 60 8.45 -8.21 -8.48
C GLU A 60 9.35 -7.44 -7.50
N GLU A 61 10.66 -7.42 -7.72
CA GLU A 61 11.59 -6.58 -6.95
C GLU A 61 11.31 -5.08 -7.15
N ILE A 62 10.91 -4.66 -8.35
CA ILE A 62 10.54 -3.28 -8.63
C ILE A 62 9.24 -2.94 -7.88
N TYR A 63 8.23 -3.81 -8.01
CA TYR A 63 6.94 -3.60 -7.37
C TYR A 63 7.01 -3.65 -5.85
N LEU A 64 7.88 -4.48 -5.25
CA LEU A 64 8.13 -4.48 -3.82
C LEU A 64 8.70 -3.13 -3.34
N GLN A 65 9.58 -2.51 -4.13
CA GLN A 65 10.14 -1.20 -3.79
C GLN A 65 9.09 -0.07 -3.93
N ILE A 66 8.25 -0.10 -4.97
CA ILE A 66 7.13 0.84 -5.11
C ILE A 66 6.19 0.72 -3.91
N GLU A 67 5.86 -0.50 -3.53
CA GLU A 67 5.00 -0.77 -2.39
C GLU A 67 5.63 -0.31 -1.07
N GLN A 68 6.95 -0.50 -0.89
CA GLN A 68 7.67 -0.01 0.28
C GLN A 68 7.60 1.51 0.40
N ASP A 69 7.77 2.24 -0.69
CA ASP A 69 7.69 3.70 -0.70
C ASP A 69 6.28 4.16 -0.29
N ARG A 70 5.24 3.60 -0.90
CA ARG A 70 3.83 3.94 -0.62
C ARG A 70 3.38 3.55 0.77
N MET A 71 3.77 2.36 1.23
CA MET A 71 3.55 1.91 2.59
C MET A 71 4.19 2.87 3.61
N THR A 72 5.43 3.27 3.35
CA THR A 72 6.16 4.18 4.24
C THR A 72 5.49 5.54 4.28
N GLU A 73 5.06 6.07 3.14
CA GLU A 73 4.31 7.33 3.03
C GLU A 73 3.00 7.24 3.81
N TYR A 74 2.20 6.20 3.58
CA TYR A 74 0.92 5.99 4.27
C TYR A 74 1.09 5.85 5.79
N LEU A 75 2.02 5.01 6.25
CA LEU A 75 2.24 4.83 7.69
C LEU A 75 2.76 6.11 8.36
N ASN A 76 3.64 6.84 7.71
CA ASN A 76 4.10 8.14 8.22
C ASN A 76 2.99 9.20 8.24
N SER A 77 2.08 9.19 7.26
CA SER A 77 0.91 10.07 7.27
C SER A 77 0.01 9.77 8.48
N LEU A 78 -0.22 8.48 8.78
CA LEU A 78 -0.95 8.07 9.99
C LEU A 78 -0.22 8.48 11.28
N LEU A 79 1.10 8.34 11.34
CA LEU A 79 1.89 8.80 12.48
C LEU A 79 1.84 10.32 12.67
N THR A 80 1.66 11.07 11.59
CA THR A 80 1.50 12.53 11.63
C THR A 80 0.14 12.94 12.18
N VAL A 81 -0.93 12.29 11.73
CA VAL A 81 -2.30 12.63 12.16
C VAL A 81 -2.68 12.02 13.52
N PHE A 82 -1.96 10.97 13.97
CA PHE A 82 -2.07 10.39 15.30
C PHE A 82 -0.79 10.61 16.11
N PRO A 83 -0.51 11.84 16.58
CA PRO A 83 0.70 12.14 17.34
C PRO A 83 0.71 11.43 18.69
N GLU A 84 1.90 11.23 19.24
CA GLU A 84 2.08 10.60 20.55
C GLU A 84 1.42 11.41 21.67
N GLY A 85 0.81 10.72 22.63
CA GLY A 85 0.22 11.34 23.82
C GLY A 85 -1.15 12.00 23.61
N CYS A 86 -1.69 12.00 22.39
CA CYS A 86 -3.02 12.55 22.13
C CYS A 86 -4.14 11.53 22.36
N LYS A 87 -5.30 12.02 22.83
CA LYS A 87 -6.53 11.23 22.95
C LYS A 87 -7.48 11.63 21.82
N PHE A 88 -8.21 10.65 21.30
CA PHE A 88 -9.21 10.86 20.26
C PHE A 88 -10.50 10.14 20.59
N THR A 89 -11.63 10.68 20.11
CA THR A 89 -12.89 9.94 20.12
C THR A 89 -12.88 8.90 18.97
N PRO A 90 -13.68 7.82 19.07
CA PRO A 90 -13.83 6.86 17.98
C PRO A 90 -14.19 7.52 16.65
N GLU A 91 -15.10 8.51 16.68
CA GLU A 91 -15.56 9.23 15.49
C GLU A 91 -14.41 10.02 14.85
N CYS A 92 -13.59 10.69 15.67
CA CYS A 92 -12.45 11.45 15.20
C CYS A 92 -11.40 10.52 14.55
N VAL A 93 -11.09 9.37 15.17
CA VAL A 93 -10.19 8.37 14.59
C VAL A 93 -10.74 7.86 13.26
N ALA A 94 -12.04 7.52 13.21
CA ALA A 94 -12.66 6.99 12.00
C ALA A 94 -12.63 8.02 10.85
N GLU A 95 -12.91 9.28 11.14
CA GLU A 95 -12.90 10.36 10.15
C GLU A 95 -11.50 10.62 9.60
N ILE A 96 -10.53 10.82 10.50
CA ILE A 96 -9.12 11.05 10.14
C ILE A 96 -8.57 9.89 9.35
N TRP A 97 -8.77 8.66 9.81
CA TRP A 97 -8.20 7.48 9.15
C TRP A 97 -8.85 7.23 7.78
N THR A 98 -10.16 7.43 7.65
CA THR A 98 -10.86 7.35 6.37
C THR A 98 -10.28 8.33 5.35
N ALA A 99 -9.96 9.56 5.77
CA ALA A 99 -9.31 10.54 4.90
C ALA A 99 -7.91 10.06 4.47
N GLN A 100 -7.15 9.40 5.35
CA GLN A 100 -5.85 8.82 4.98
C GLN A 100 -5.98 7.64 4.01
N VAL A 101 -6.98 6.78 4.17
CA VAL A 101 -7.26 5.70 3.19
C VAL A 101 -7.60 6.30 1.82
N ALA A 102 -8.43 7.33 1.78
CA ALA A 102 -8.84 8.00 0.53
C ALA A 102 -7.67 8.73 -0.16
N SER A 103 -6.76 9.33 0.60
CA SER A 103 -5.59 10.01 0.02
C SER A 103 -4.47 9.08 -0.44
N HIS A 104 -4.51 7.78 -0.05
CA HIS A 104 -3.49 6.79 -0.39
C HIS A 104 -4.08 5.58 -1.14
N GLU A 105 -5.10 5.79 -1.99
CA GLU A 105 -5.73 4.72 -2.76
C GLU A 105 -4.72 3.88 -3.56
N ASP A 106 -3.69 4.52 -4.09
CA ASP A 106 -2.64 3.85 -4.86
C ASP A 106 -1.89 2.81 -4.01
N TYR A 107 -1.64 3.07 -2.72
CA TYR A 107 -1.06 2.08 -1.81
C TYR A 107 -1.97 0.85 -1.67
N PHE A 108 -3.23 1.05 -1.37
CA PHE A 108 -4.18 -0.04 -1.17
C PHE A 108 -4.41 -0.88 -2.43
N ARG A 109 -4.29 -0.30 -3.62
CA ARG A 109 -4.35 -1.05 -4.90
C ARG A 109 -3.21 -2.05 -5.05
N TYR A 110 -2.03 -1.75 -4.48
CA TYR A 110 -0.89 -2.67 -4.51
C TYR A 110 -0.97 -3.75 -3.43
N VAL A 111 -1.56 -3.47 -2.27
CA VAL A 111 -1.60 -4.39 -1.12
C VAL A 111 -2.18 -5.76 -1.52
N SER A 112 -3.22 -5.81 -2.34
CA SER A 112 -3.82 -7.06 -2.82
C SER A 112 -2.86 -7.92 -3.67
N PHE A 113 -1.94 -7.29 -4.39
CA PHE A 113 -0.91 -7.97 -5.18
C PHE A 113 0.29 -8.39 -4.35
N LEU A 114 0.63 -7.61 -3.31
CA LEU A 114 1.81 -7.84 -2.48
C LEU A 114 1.83 -9.27 -1.92
N LEU A 115 0.78 -9.65 -1.18
CA LEU A 115 0.72 -10.96 -0.52
C LEU A 115 0.59 -12.13 -1.49
N THR A 116 -0.14 -11.95 -2.59
CA THR A 116 -0.50 -13.05 -3.51
C THR A 116 0.56 -13.33 -4.56
N ILE A 117 1.26 -12.30 -5.03
CA ILE A 117 2.20 -12.41 -6.15
C ILE A 117 3.60 -11.91 -5.77
N ILE A 118 3.71 -10.67 -5.28
CA ILE A 118 5.02 -10.01 -5.11
C ILE A 118 5.84 -10.72 -4.04
N GLU A 119 5.30 -10.95 -2.84
CA GLU A 119 6.02 -11.56 -1.73
C GLU A 119 6.51 -12.99 -2.01
N ARG A 120 5.84 -13.71 -2.92
CA ARG A 120 6.23 -15.08 -3.29
C ARG A 120 7.33 -15.16 -4.34
N ASN A 121 7.63 -14.03 -4.99
CA ASN A 121 8.54 -13.98 -6.14
C ASN A 121 9.71 -13.01 -5.93
N VAL A 122 10.02 -12.69 -4.68
CA VAL A 122 11.20 -11.89 -4.28
C VAL A 122 12.11 -12.70 -3.37
N THR A 123 13.35 -12.25 -3.16
CA THR A 123 14.28 -12.92 -2.25
C THR A 123 13.92 -12.66 -0.78
N VAL A 124 14.33 -13.58 0.10
CA VAL A 124 14.12 -13.45 1.55
C VAL A 124 14.78 -12.18 2.10
N GLU A 125 15.95 -11.81 1.58
CA GLU A 125 16.68 -10.61 1.99
C GLU A 125 15.87 -9.33 1.67
N ARG A 126 15.32 -9.24 0.46
CA ARG A 126 14.47 -8.11 0.05
C ARG A 126 13.19 -8.03 0.89
N LEU A 127 12.55 -9.19 1.07
CA LEU A 127 11.34 -9.27 1.87
C LEU A 127 11.61 -8.93 3.35
N THR A 128 12.75 -9.33 3.89
CA THR A 128 13.15 -9.01 5.27
C THR A 128 13.28 -7.50 5.48
N VAL A 129 13.90 -6.78 4.55
CA VAL A 129 14.03 -5.31 4.61
C VAL A 129 12.62 -4.66 4.58
N PHE A 130 11.77 -5.09 3.65
CA PHE A 130 10.40 -4.61 3.55
C PHE A 130 9.60 -4.85 4.84
N LYS A 131 9.60 -6.10 5.34
CA LYS A 131 8.86 -6.45 6.56
C LYS A 131 9.38 -5.71 7.78
N LYS A 132 10.71 -5.52 7.90
CA LYS A 132 11.29 -4.75 9.00
C LYS A 132 10.72 -3.33 9.03
N THR A 133 10.74 -2.62 7.91
CA THR A 133 10.20 -1.26 7.81
C THR A 133 8.71 -1.23 8.16
N TYR A 134 7.93 -2.19 7.64
CA TYR A 134 6.51 -2.31 7.93
C TYR A 134 6.24 -2.49 9.43
N TYR A 135 6.88 -3.47 10.06
CA TYR A 135 6.63 -3.78 11.48
C TYR A 135 7.14 -2.67 12.41
N ASP A 136 8.25 -2.02 12.11
CA ASP A 136 8.77 -0.90 12.89
C ASP A 136 7.76 0.26 12.93
N LEU A 137 7.24 0.67 11.78
CA LEU A 137 6.25 1.76 11.69
C LEU A 137 4.88 1.35 12.25
N ALA A 138 4.40 0.15 11.92
CA ALA A 138 3.13 -0.36 12.41
C ALA A 138 3.11 -0.46 13.94
N PHE A 139 4.18 -0.94 14.56
CA PHE A 139 4.28 -1.03 16.02
C PHE A 139 4.15 0.34 16.70
N ILE A 140 4.83 1.36 16.17
CA ILE A 140 4.72 2.73 16.69
C ILE A 140 3.28 3.24 16.59
N LEU A 141 2.64 3.05 15.43
CA LEU A 141 1.26 3.46 15.21
C LEU A 141 0.29 2.75 16.15
N GLN A 142 0.40 1.43 16.28
CA GLN A 142 -0.46 0.63 17.16
C GLN A 142 -0.33 1.06 18.63
N LYS A 143 0.88 1.37 19.08
CA LYS A 143 1.12 1.91 20.42
C LYS A 143 0.41 3.26 20.62
N ARG A 144 0.48 4.15 19.63
CA ARG A 144 -0.23 5.45 19.67
C ARG A 144 -1.74 5.28 19.67
N LEU A 145 -2.28 4.38 18.84
CA LEU A 145 -3.71 4.09 18.79
C LEU A 145 -4.24 3.46 20.08
N SER A 146 -3.48 2.54 20.67
CA SER A 146 -3.79 1.95 21.98
C SER A 146 -3.96 3.04 23.04
N TYR A 147 -3.01 3.95 23.14
CA TYR A 147 -3.12 5.10 24.05
C TYR A 147 -4.27 6.03 23.67
N ALA A 148 -4.37 6.39 22.40
CA ALA A 148 -5.33 7.38 21.89
C ALA A 148 -6.79 6.97 22.14
N LEU A 149 -7.11 5.70 21.96
CA LEU A 149 -8.45 5.13 22.09
C LEU A 149 -8.73 4.52 23.49
N GLY A 150 -7.68 4.28 24.30
CA GLY A 150 -7.80 3.57 25.57
C GLY A 150 -8.15 2.08 25.40
N ILE A 151 -7.58 1.45 24.38
CA ILE A 151 -7.71 0.01 24.07
C ILE A 151 -6.37 -0.70 24.28
N THR A 152 -6.38 -2.04 24.33
CA THR A 152 -5.13 -2.82 24.48
C THR A 152 -4.26 -2.74 23.22
N GLN A 153 -2.97 -3.08 23.35
CA GLN A 153 -2.06 -3.17 22.21
C GLN A 153 -2.53 -4.22 21.18
N GLU A 154 -3.05 -5.35 21.65
CA GLU A 154 -3.60 -6.42 20.81
C GLU A 154 -4.85 -5.95 20.04
N GLN A 155 -5.72 -5.19 20.71
CA GLN A 155 -6.87 -4.57 20.04
C GLN A 155 -6.44 -3.53 18.99
N ALA A 156 -5.41 -2.75 19.27
CA ALA A 156 -4.88 -1.77 18.32
C ALA A 156 -4.25 -2.46 17.09
N ASP A 157 -3.54 -3.58 17.28
CA ASP A 157 -3.03 -4.42 16.20
C ASP A 157 -4.17 -4.98 15.34
N THR A 158 -5.16 -5.57 15.97
CA THR A 158 -6.35 -6.10 15.30
C THR A 158 -7.08 -5.01 14.51
N LEU A 159 -7.26 -3.83 15.09
CA LEU A 159 -7.89 -2.68 14.43
C LEU A 159 -7.11 -2.27 13.19
N PHE A 160 -5.80 -2.10 13.34
CA PHE A 160 -4.91 -1.72 12.24
C PHE A 160 -5.00 -2.74 11.08
N LEU A 161 -4.81 -4.03 11.36
CA LEU A 161 -4.89 -5.08 10.34
C LEU A 161 -6.27 -5.16 9.67
N SER A 162 -7.34 -5.00 10.45
CA SER A 162 -8.71 -5.02 9.92
C SER A 162 -8.96 -3.88 8.94
N ILE A 163 -8.48 -2.66 9.26
CA ILE A 163 -8.65 -1.50 8.38
C ILE A 163 -7.80 -1.66 7.11
N MET A 164 -6.56 -2.16 7.24
CA MET A 164 -5.70 -2.42 6.09
C MET A 164 -6.33 -3.40 5.10
N ASN A 165 -6.82 -4.53 5.61
CA ASN A 165 -7.44 -5.56 4.78
C ASN A 165 -8.76 -5.06 4.16
N TYR A 166 -9.61 -4.39 4.96
CA TYR A 166 -10.87 -3.85 4.47
C TYR A 166 -10.65 -2.79 3.38
N GLY A 167 -9.71 -1.86 3.58
CA GLY A 167 -9.38 -0.81 2.61
C GLY A 167 -8.88 -1.39 1.29
N ALA A 168 -7.98 -2.38 1.34
CA ALA A 168 -7.45 -3.04 0.15
C ALA A 168 -8.54 -3.77 -0.63
N ASP A 169 -9.37 -4.58 0.05
CA ASP A 169 -10.48 -5.31 -0.57
C ASP A 169 -11.55 -4.37 -1.12
N TYR A 170 -11.91 -3.33 -0.34
CA TYR A 170 -12.88 -2.33 -0.75
C TYR A 170 -12.46 -1.63 -2.05
N LEU A 171 -11.23 -1.12 -2.12
CA LEU A 171 -10.72 -0.42 -3.30
C LEU A 171 -10.52 -1.35 -4.50
N CYS A 172 -10.16 -2.62 -4.27
CA CYS A 172 -10.14 -3.63 -5.33
C CYS A 172 -11.53 -3.86 -5.93
N ASN A 173 -12.57 -3.92 -5.09
CA ASN A 173 -13.97 -4.09 -5.52
C ASN A 173 -14.58 -2.84 -6.17
N CYS A 174 -14.03 -1.65 -5.90
CA CYS A 174 -14.44 -0.40 -6.57
C CYS A 174 -13.94 -0.31 -8.01
N GLN A 175 -12.99 -1.15 -8.42
CA GLN A 175 -12.49 -1.14 -9.80
C GLN A 175 -13.56 -1.64 -10.76
N SER A 176 -13.81 -0.86 -11.81
CA SER A 176 -14.78 -1.25 -12.83
C SER A 176 -14.28 -2.46 -13.64
N ASN A 177 -14.97 -3.58 -13.52
CA ASN A 177 -14.73 -4.73 -14.39
C ASN A 177 -15.86 -4.83 -15.42
N PRO A 178 -15.57 -4.61 -16.72
CA PRO A 178 -16.60 -4.64 -17.76
C PRO A 178 -17.35 -5.98 -17.86
N LEU A 179 -16.70 -7.09 -17.55
CA LEU A 179 -17.33 -8.41 -17.56
C LEU A 179 -18.33 -8.55 -16.41
N ILE A 180 -17.97 -8.06 -15.22
CA ILE A 180 -18.91 -8.05 -14.08
C ILE A 180 -20.11 -7.16 -14.40
N ALA A 181 -19.89 -5.97 -14.94
CA ALA A 181 -20.97 -5.07 -15.32
C ALA A 181 -21.93 -5.71 -16.34
N GLN A 182 -21.39 -6.41 -17.35
CA GLN A 182 -22.20 -7.15 -18.33
C GLN A 182 -22.98 -8.31 -17.69
N ALA A 183 -22.37 -9.08 -16.79
CA ALA A 183 -23.03 -10.18 -16.09
C ALA A 183 -24.18 -9.68 -15.23
N LEU A 184 -23.95 -8.64 -14.42
CA LEU A 184 -24.99 -8.04 -13.58
C LEU A 184 -26.15 -7.48 -14.41
N LYS A 185 -25.85 -6.86 -15.55
CA LYS A 185 -26.89 -6.38 -16.49
C LYS A 185 -27.75 -7.55 -17.02
N LYS A 186 -27.12 -8.67 -17.38
CA LYS A 186 -27.89 -9.90 -17.84
C LYS A 186 -28.77 -10.45 -16.73
N LEU A 187 -28.30 -10.42 -15.49
CA LEU A 187 -29.01 -10.88 -14.30
C LEU A 187 -30.06 -9.87 -13.80
N LYS A 188 -30.13 -8.68 -14.37
CA LYS A 188 -30.97 -7.56 -13.91
C LYS A 188 -30.69 -7.16 -12.44
N ILE A 189 -29.45 -7.35 -11.98
CA ILE A 189 -29.01 -6.96 -10.65
C ILE A 189 -28.43 -5.55 -10.71
N LYS A 190 -28.96 -4.65 -9.87
CA LYS A 190 -28.39 -3.32 -9.70
C LYS A 190 -27.13 -3.44 -8.83
N PRO A 191 -25.95 -2.96 -9.28
CA PRO A 191 -24.75 -2.92 -8.43
C PRO A 191 -25.01 -2.12 -7.16
N LYS A 192 -24.37 -2.54 -6.05
CA LYS A 192 -24.34 -1.73 -4.83
C LYS A 192 -23.58 -0.43 -5.10
N GLU A 193 -24.13 0.68 -4.68
CA GLU A 193 -23.44 1.96 -4.73
C GLU A 193 -22.34 1.98 -3.66
N MET A 194 -21.11 2.12 -4.10
CA MET A 194 -19.94 2.16 -3.24
C MET A 194 -19.63 3.62 -2.88
N ASN A 195 -19.41 3.87 -1.59
CA ASN A 195 -19.01 5.18 -1.08
C ASN A 195 -17.87 5.01 -0.08
N LEU A 196 -16.63 5.22 -0.54
CA LEU A 196 -15.43 4.99 0.24
C LEU A 196 -15.47 5.72 1.60
N ALA A 197 -15.80 7.00 1.58
CA ALA A 197 -15.76 7.83 2.78
C ALA A 197 -16.76 7.34 3.84
N ARG A 198 -17.98 6.96 3.42
CA ARG A 198 -18.98 6.42 4.33
C ARG A 198 -18.63 5.02 4.79
N ASP A 199 -18.39 4.11 3.85
CA ASP A 199 -18.31 2.69 4.13
C ASP A 199 -17.05 2.33 4.95
N VAL A 200 -15.90 3.01 4.69
CA VAL A 200 -14.67 2.86 5.50
C VAL A 200 -14.83 3.49 6.88
N LYS A 201 -15.45 4.67 6.98
CA LYS A 201 -15.72 5.32 8.27
C LYS A 201 -16.59 4.44 9.16
N ASP A 202 -17.69 3.92 8.62
CA ASP A 202 -18.62 3.04 9.34
C ASP A 202 -17.93 1.76 9.79
N PHE A 203 -17.09 1.16 8.94
CA PHE A 203 -16.31 -0.02 9.30
C PHE A 203 -15.34 0.24 10.46
N ILE A 204 -14.63 1.36 10.44
CA ILE A 204 -13.69 1.74 11.52
C ILE A 204 -14.45 1.95 12.83
N LEU A 205 -15.55 2.71 12.81
CA LEU A 205 -16.38 2.95 13.99
C LEU A 205 -16.91 1.65 14.58
N MET A 206 -17.47 0.78 13.76
CA MET A 206 -18.00 -0.52 14.20
C MET A 206 -16.91 -1.35 14.92
N ASN A 207 -15.68 -1.38 14.38
CA ASN A 207 -14.58 -2.11 15.01
C ASN A 207 -14.17 -1.50 16.35
N ILE A 208 -14.01 -0.17 16.43
CA ILE A 208 -13.61 0.50 17.68
C ILE A 208 -14.69 0.31 18.76
N GLU A 209 -15.97 0.48 18.41
CA GLU A 209 -17.08 0.30 19.36
C GLU A 209 -17.16 -1.15 19.87
N TRP A 210 -16.94 -2.12 18.99
CA TRP A 210 -16.93 -3.53 19.39
C TRP A 210 -15.78 -3.85 20.36
N MET A 211 -14.60 -3.30 20.10
CA MET A 211 -13.42 -3.50 20.95
C MET A 211 -13.59 -2.89 22.34
N LYS A 212 -14.27 -1.74 22.45
CA LYS A 212 -14.53 -1.06 23.73
C LYS A 212 -15.60 -1.74 24.59
N LYS A 213 -16.40 -2.64 24.02
CA LYS A 213 -17.42 -3.42 24.75
C LYS A 213 -16.88 -4.72 25.35
N LYS A 214 -15.66 -5.10 24.99
CA LYS A 214 -14.94 -6.26 25.52
C LYS A 214 -13.97 -5.87 26.63
#